data_5795c7c417c0bfb18710d5d5962b66ed
#
_entry.id   5795c7c417c0bfb18710d5d5962b66ed
#
_cell.length_a   1.000
_cell.length_b   1.000
_cell.length_c   1.000
_cell.angle_alpha   90.00
_cell.angle_beta   90.00
_cell.angle_gamma   90.00
#
_symmetry.space_group_name_H-M   'P 1'
#
loop_
_entity.id
_entity.type
_entity.pdbx_description
1 polymer ?
#
loop_
_entity_poly.entity_id
_entity_poly.type
_entity_poly.pdbx_seq_one_letter_code
_entity_poly.pdbx_strand_id
1 'polypeptide(L)'
;MTTCTRKTAIGYSIFLIMVSVLITVLCYHIFVFKTFTRDDSQTQAFREVSPDMQANSPIKNERSIIEVMSYGCHYCAANEENLAEFSRTLPPDSTFTSIHIADEDNGLAAYAPLFATLEAMGIEKQIRDSAYNAIITRNVDLTDEKKLNGWLVKNNIDVVKFNTFRLSKAVKERLSEMAAITAYYDINATPMFIINKRYVVAQDREFPAFAQRIRDLLEEDK
;
A
#
# COMPACT_ATOMS: atom_id res chain seq x y z
N MET A 1 54.41 -32.80 -34.21
CA MET A 1 53.22 -31.97 -34.49
C MET A 1 52.18 -31.97 -33.38
N THR A 2 52.32 -32.69 -32.29
CA THR A 2 51.32 -32.91 -31.24
C THR A 2 51.28 -31.85 -30.10
N THR A 3 52.34 -31.05 -29.92
CA THR A 3 52.46 -30.09 -28.84
C THR A 3 51.75 -28.74 -29.11
N CYS A 4 51.58 -28.34 -30.37
CA CYS A 4 50.95 -27.12 -30.78
C CYS A 4 49.39 -27.19 -30.60
N THR A 5 48.80 -28.32 -30.98
CA THR A 5 47.36 -28.57 -30.84
C THR A 5 46.91 -28.68 -29.38
N ARG A 6 47.78 -29.18 -28.49
CA ARG A 6 47.48 -29.29 -27.05
C ARG A 6 47.48 -27.91 -26.35
N LYS A 7 48.39 -27.01 -26.73
CA LYS A 7 48.44 -25.63 -26.19
C LYS A 7 47.23 -24.79 -26.66
N THR A 8 46.82 -24.93 -27.92
CA THR A 8 45.61 -24.26 -28.44
C THR A 8 44.32 -24.78 -27.79
N ALA A 9 44.24 -26.12 -27.56
CA ALA A 9 43.09 -26.70 -26.86
C ALA A 9 42.98 -26.22 -25.40
N ILE A 10 44.10 -26.13 -24.68
CA ILE A 10 44.14 -25.59 -23.30
C ILE A 10 43.75 -24.12 -23.29
N GLY A 11 44.25 -23.29 -24.20
CA GLY A 11 43.90 -21.87 -24.31
C GLY A 11 42.41 -21.67 -24.58
N TYR A 12 41.81 -22.47 -25.46
CA TYR A 12 40.38 -22.43 -25.76
C TYR A 12 39.52 -22.85 -24.56
N SER A 13 39.94 -23.89 -23.82
CA SER A 13 39.23 -24.31 -22.61
C SER A 13 39.24 -23.22 -21.52
N ILE A 14 40.39 -22.58 -21.31
CA ILE A 14 40.51 -21.46 -20.34
C ILE A 14 39.61 -20.28 -20.77
N PHE A 15 39.59 -19.96 -22.06
CA PHE A 15 38.71 -18.91 -22.60
C PHE A 15 37.22 -19.23 -22.36
N LEU A 16 36.77 -20.46 -22.62
CA LEU A 16 35.40 -20.89 -22.39
C LEU A 16 35.00 -20.79 -20.90
N ILE A 17 35.93 -21.19 -20.00
CA ILE A 17 35.70 -21.08 -18.55
C ILE A 17 35.56 -19.64 -18.16
N MET A 18 36.40 -18.72 -18.61
CA MET A 18 36.30 -17.30 -18.30
C MET A 18 35.00 -16.69 -18.81
N VAL A 19 34.60 -17.03 -20.05
CA VAL A 19 33.32 -16.57 -20.61
C VAL A 19 32.15 -17.10 -19.80
N SER A 20 32.15 -18.36 -19.40
CA SER A 20 31.11 -18.97 -18.57
C SER A 20 30.99 -18.28 -17.21
N VAL A 21 32.11 -18.03 -16.53
CA VAL A 21 32.15 -17.30 -15.25
C VAL A 21 31.60 -15.88 -15.41
N LEU A 22 32.01 -15.18 -16.48
CA LEU A 22 31.54 -13.80 -16.75
C LEU A 22 30.02 -13.76 -16.98
N ILE A 23 29.48 -14.70 -17.77
CA ILE A 23 28.04 -14.81 -18.00
C ILE A 23 27.32 -15.13 -16.71
N THR A 24 27.82 -16.06 -15.89
CA THR A 24 27.20 -16.41 -14.60
C THR A 24 27.18 -15.23 -13.67
N VAL A 25 28.28 -14.49 -13.54
CA VAL A 25 28.34 -13.27 -12.71
C VAL A 25 27.38 -12.20 -13.23
N LEU A 26 27.32 -12.00 -14.55
CA LEU A 26 26.41 -11.04 -15.17
C LEU A 26 24.94 -11.41 -14.91
N CYS A 27 24.58 -12.68 -15.10
CA CYS A 27 23.24 -13.17 -14.78
C CYS A 27 22.92 -12.99 -13.30
N TYR A 28 23.86 -13.26 -12.41
CA TYR A 28 23.67 -13.07 -10.98
C TYR A 28 23.40 -11.59 -10.63
N HIS A 29 24.17 -10.67 -11.23
CA HIS A 29 23.95 -9.23 -11.07
C HIS A 29 22.60 -8.75 -11.65
N ILE A 30 22.18 -9.30 -12.78
CA ILE A 30 20.89 -8.91 -13.40
C ILE A 30 19.72 -9.50 -12.63
N PHE A 31 19.73 -10.81 -12.32
CA PHE A 31 18.55 -11.51 -11.80
C PHE A 31 18.46 -11.55 -10.29
N VAL A 32 19.59 -11.58 -9.57
CA VAL A 32 19.60 -11.66 -8.10
C VAL A 32 19.77 -10.28 -7.47
N PHE A 33 20.77 -9.52 -7.90
CA PHE A 33 21.01 -8.18 -7.33
C PHE A 33 20.25 -7.06 -8.03
N LYS A 34 19.60 -7.34 -9.18
CA LYS A 34 18.86 -6.32 -9.95
C LYS A 34 19.66 -5.02 -10.19
N THR A 35 20.97 -5.13 -10.27
CA THR A 35 21.92 -3.98 -10.30
C THR A 35 21.69 -3.05 -11.50
N PHE A 36 21.06 -3.55 -12.57
CA PHE A 36 20.73 -2.78 -13.77
C PHE A 36 19.24 -2.44 -13.89
N THR A 37 18.39 -2.96 -13.00
CA THR A 37 17.02 -2.45 -12.87
C THR A 37 17.11 -1.22 -11.98
N ARG A 38 16.66 -0.08 -12.48
CA ARG A 38 16.43 1.11 -11.66
C ARG A 38 15.62 0.65 -10.46
N ASP A 39 16.08 0.95 -9.27
CA ASP A 39 15.34 0.66 -8.04
C ASP A 39 14.11 1.57 -8.01
N ASP A 40 13.02 1.12 -8.64
CA ASP A 40 11.73 1.81 -8.61
C ASP A 40 11.16 1.90 -7.19
N SER A 41 11.72 1.12 -6.24
CA SER A 41 11.25 1.16 -4.84
C SER A 41 11.52 2.51 -4.17
N GLN A 42 12.61 3.19 -4.52
CA GLN A 42 12.89 4.54 -3.99
C GLN A 42 12.05 5.62 -4.68
N THR A 43 11.67 5.42 -5.93
CA THR A 43 10.75 6.32 -6.65
C THR A 43 9.31 6.18 -6.15
N GLN A 44 8.94 5.04 -5.58
CA GLN A 44 7.64 4.83 -4.95
C GLN A 44 7.56 5.42 -3.53
N ALA A 45 8.70 5.56 -2.82
CA ALA A 45 8.70 6.06 -1.45
C ALA A 45 8.29 7.54 -1.33
N PHE A 46 8.54 8.34 -2.36
CA PHE A 46 8.11 9.73 -2.46
C PHE A 46 7.93 10.12 -3.93
N ARG A 47 6.78 10.70 -4.23
CA ARG A 47 6.47 11.19 -5.58
C ARG A 47 5.64 12.47 -5.48
N GLU A 48 6.05 13.49 -6.23
CA GLU A 48 5.24 14.67 -6.50
C GLU A 48 4.50 14.47 -7.82
N VAL A 49 3.19 14.67 -7.83
CA VAL A 49 2.37 14.56 -9.03
C VAL A 49 2.36 15.86 -9.82
N SER A 50 2.15 15.78 -11.13
CA SER A 50 2.12 16.96 -11.99
C SER A 50 0.96 17.91 -11.64
N PRO A 51 1.05 19.20 -11.95
CA PRO A 51 -0.05 20.16 -11.76
C PRO A 51 -1.36 19.74 -12.43
N ASP A 52 -1.29 19.09 -13.60
CA ASP A 52 -2.47 18.58 -14.29
C ASP A 52 -3.14 17.45 -13.50
N MET A 53 -2.35 16.58 -12.88
CA MET A 53 -2.89 15.54 -11.99
C MET A 53 -3.49 16.15 -10.73
N GLN A 54 -2.91 17.20 -10.15
CA GLN A 54 -3.51 17.87 -9.00
C GLN A 54 -4.87 18.47 -9.35
N ALA A 55 -4.96 19.19 -10.47
CA ALA A 55 -6.18 19.87 -10.92
C ALA A 55 -7.33 18.88 -11.23
N ASN A 56 -7.01 17.69 -11.75
CA ASN A 56 -7.98 16.66 -12.13
C ASN A 56 -8.15 15.56 -11.07
N SER A 57 -7.61 15.75 -9.86
CA SER A 57 -7.67 14.77 -8.78
C SER A 57 -9.12 14.45 -8.38
N PRO A 58 -9.46 13.17 -8.15
CA PRO A 58 -10.75 12.78 -7.59
C PRO A 58 -10.93 13.22 -6.14
N ILE A 59 -9.85 13.62 -5.45
CA ILE A 59 -9.87 14.12 -4.08
C ILE A 59 -10.43 15.56 -4.08
N LYS A 60 -11.45 15.82 -3.25
CA LYS A 60 -12.13 17.12 -3.23
C LYS A 60 -11.42 18.17 -2.36
N ASN A 61 -10.90 17.73 -1.21
CA ASN A 61 -10.29 18.65 -0.23
C ASN A 61 -8.86 18.99 -0.63
N GLU A 62 -8.58 20.29 -0.72
CA GLU A 62 -7.23 20.77 -1.10
C GLU A 62 -6.19 20.44 0.00
N ARG A 63 -6.51 20.78 1.24
CA ARG A 63 -5.63 20.55 2.38
C ARG A 63 -6.00 19.26 3.08
N SER A 64 -5.54 18.15 2.52
CA SER A 64 -5.91 16.81 2.97
C SER A 64 -4.73 15.87 3.06
N ILE A 65 -4.83 14.96 4.01
CA ILE A 65 -3.98 13.79 4.15
C ILE A 65 -4.88 12.58 3.99
N ILE A 66 -4.63 11.76 2.99
CA ILE A 66 -5.33 10.49 2.80
C ILE A 66 -4.34 9.37 3.03
N GLU A 67 -4.58 8.57 4.05
CA GLU A 67 -3.92 7.30 4.24
C GLU A 67 -4.61 6.24 3.37
N VAL A 68 -3.84 5.56 2.53
CA VAL A 68 -4.28 4.34 1.82
C VAL A 68 -3.76 3.14 2.59
N MET A 69 -4.67 2.41 3.22
CA MET A 69 -4.39 1.30 4.11
C MET A 69 -4.99 -0.02 3.61
N SER A 70 -4.69 -1.12 4.27
CA SER A 70 -5.37 -2.40 4.11
C SER A 70 -5.46 -3.14 5.45
N TYR A 71 -6.57 -3.80 5.71
CA TYR A 71 -6.67 -4.69 6.89
C TYR A 71 -5.69 -5.86 6.87
N GLY A 72 -5.13 -6.21 5.70
CA GLY A 72 -4.07 -7.20 5.58
C GLY A 72 -2.65 -6.64 5.77
N CYS A 73 -2.51 -5.35 6.04
CA CYS A 73 -1.24 -4.65 6.13
C CYS A 73 -0.71 -4.60 7.58
N HIS A 74 0.35 -5.32 7.88
CA HIS A 74 0.99 -5.33 9.21
C HIS A 74 1.49 -3.96 9.66
N TYR A 75 2.09 -3.19 8.73
CA TYR A 75 2.60 -1.84 9.04
C TYR A 75 1.47 -0.85 9.30
N CYS A 76 0.33 -0.99 8.60
CA CYS A 76 -0.85 -0.16 8.86
C CYS A 76 -1.35 -0.41 10.30
N ALA A 77 -1.52 -1.67 10.69
CA ALA A 77 -1.94 -2.04 12.04
C ALA A 77 -0.98 -1.54 13.13
N ALA A 78 0.34 -1.64 12.89
CA ALA A 78 1.35 -1.22 13.85
C ALA A 78 1.38 0.29 14.09
N ASN A 79 0.90 1.08 13.13
CA ASN A 79 0.92 2.55 13.19
C ASN A 79 -0.43 3.19 13.54
N GLU A 80 -1.48 2.42 13.74
CA GLU A 80 -2.84 2.93 13.96
C GLU A 80 -2.92 3.94 15.12
N GLU A 81 -2.30 3.61 16.26
CA GLU A 81 -2.28 4.47 17.45
C GLU A 81 -1.54 5.78 17.17
N ASN A 82 -0.37 5.70 16.52
CA ASN A 82 0.43 6.88 16.14
C ASN A 82 -0.34 7.79 15.17
N LEU A 83 -1.04 7.21 14.20
CA LEU A 83 -1.84 7.97 13.23
C LEU A 83 -3.07 8.59 13.88
N ALA A 84 -3.73 7.89 14.80
CA ALA A 84 -4.84 8.42 15.57
C ALA A 84 -4.41 9.61 16.44
N GLU A 85 -3.24 9.54 17.08
CA GLU A 85 -2.67 10.67 17.84
C GLU A 85 -2.28 11.82 16.90
N PHE A 86 -1.56 11.52 15.83
CA PHE A 86 -1.16 12.51 14.82
C PHE A 86 -2.36 13.27 14.26
N SER A 87 -3.44 12.58 13.90
CA SER A 87 -4.64 13.20 13.32
C SER A 87 -5.31 14.24 14.23
N ARG A 88 -5.19 14.07 15.56
CA ARG A 88 -5.72 15.04 16.55
C ARG A 88 -4.90 16.31 16.65
N THR A 89 -3.64 16.27 16.18
CA THR A 89 -2.70 17.40 16.25
C THR A 89 -2.66 18.23 14.97
N LEU A 90 -3.45 17.86 13.98
CA LEU A 90 -3.51 18.56 12.69
C LEU A 90 -4.17 19.93 12.80
N PRO A 91 -3.79 20.89 11.94
CA PRO A 91 -4.45 22.18 11.86
C PRO A 91 -5.96 22.05 11.57
N PRO A 92 -6.81 22.95 12.11
CA PRO A 92 -8.27 22.85 11.94
C PRO A 92 -8.77 22.93 10.49
N ASP A 93 -7.97 23.52 9.59
CA ASP A 93 -8.24 23.69 8.17
C ASP A 93 -7.76 22.50 7.32
N SER A 94 -7.22 21.47 7.95
CA SER A 94 -6.77 20.24 7.30
C SER A 94 -7.64 19.04 7.66
N THR A 95 -7.64 18.02 6.80
CA THR A 95 -8.40 16.78 7.01
C THR A 95 -7.49 15.57 6.95
N PHE A 96 -7.72 14.61 7.84
CA PHE A 96 -7.11 13.28 7.78
C PHE A 96 -8.19 12.23 7.55
N THR A 97 -8.02 11.41 6.53
CA THR A 97 -8.96 10.35 6.18
C THR A 97 -8.19 9.09 5.79
N SER A 98 -8.58 7.95 6.34
CA SER A 98 -8.11 6.64 5.87
C SER A 98 -9.07 6.11 4.81
N ILE A 99 -8.53 5.53 3.75
CA ILE A 99 -9.26 4.74 2.75
C ILE A 99 -8.59 3.38 2.62
N HIS A 100 -9.37 2.38 2.26
CA HIS A 100 -8.81 1.06 1.96
C HIS A 100 -8.36 1.02 0.50
N ILE A 101 -7.18 0.41 0.20
CA ILE A 101 -6.82 0.11 -1.17
C ILE A 101 -7.91 -0.77 -1.80
N ALA A 102 -8.37 -0.43 -3.00
CA ALA A 102 -9.54 -1.03 -3.61
C ALA A 102 -9.35 -1.42 -5.09
N ASP A 103 -8.09 -1.54 -5.52
CA ASP A 103 -7.77 -2.06 -6.85
C ASP A 103 -8.00 -3.58 -6.87
N GLU A 104 -8.89 -4.06 -7.74
CA GLU A 104 -9.31 -5.46 -7.82
C GLU A 104 -8.15 -6.42 -8.16
N ASP A 105 -7.13 -5.93 -8.87
CA ASP A 105 -5.95 -6.72 -9.23
C ASP A 105 -4.93 -6.82 -8.08
N ASN A 106 -5.16 -6.09 -6.99
CA ASN A 106 -4.27 -6.06 -5.82
C ASN A 106 -4.81 -6.95 -4.69
N GLY A 107 -4.05 -7.96 -4.28
CA GLY A 107 -4.43 -8.86 -3.18
C GLY A 107 -4.68 -8.15 -1.84
N LEU A 108 -4.12 -6.95 -1.63
CA LEU A 108 -4.40 -6.12 -0.45
C LEU A 108 -5.82 -5.54 -0.45
N ALA A 109 -6.50 -5.49 -1.60
CA ALA A 109 -7.85 -4.95 -1.75
C ALA A 109 -8.96 -5.91 -1.27
N ALA A 110 -8.64 -7.17 -0.96
CA ALA A 110 -9.61 -8.20 -0.61
C ALA A 110 -10.60 -7.80 0.50
N TYR A 111 -10.18 -6.93 1.41
CA TYR A 111 -10.99 -6.47 2.54
C TYR A 111 -11.62 -5.08 2.33
N ALA A 112 -11.49 -4.46 1.15
CA ALA A 112 -12.11 -3.17 0.85
C ALA A 112 -13.65 -3.19 1.03
N PRO A 113 -14.39 -4.26 0.64
CA PRO A 113 -15.83 -4.34 0.90
C PRO A 113 -16.19 -4.35 2.40
N LEU A 114 -15.37 -5.00 3.23
CA LEU A 114 -15.54 -4.99 4.68
C LEU A 114 -15.37 -3.57 5.22
N PHE A 115 -14.26 -2.89 4.86
CA PHE A 115 -13.97 -1.52 5.25
C PHE A 115 -15.13 -0.57 4.87
N ALA A 116 -15.53 -0.56 3.60
CA ALA A 116 -16.59 0.32 3.11
C ALA A 116 -17.93 0.07 3.81
N THR A 117 -18.24 -1.20 4.15
CA THR A 117 -19.46 -1.55 4.86
C THR A 117 -19.44 -1.03 6.30
N LEU A 118 -18.35 -1.26 7.01
CA LEU A 118 -18.17 -0.78 8.40
C LEU A 118 -18.18 0.75 8.48
N GLU A 119 -17.59 1.42 7.48
CA GLU A 119 -17.60 2.87 7.35
C GLU A 119 -19.02 3.39 7.11
N ALA A 120 -19.79 2.78 6.19
CA ALA A 120 -21.19 3.13 5.94
C ALA A 120 -22.10 2.90 7.17
N MET A 121 -21.74 1.92 8.02
CA MET A 121 -22.41 1.69 9.30
C MET A 121 -22.00 2.68 10.40
N GLY A 122 -20.96 3.49 10.16
CA GLY A 122 -20.40 4.45 11.13
C GLY A 122 -19.61 3.82 12.28
N ILE A 123 -19.16 2.58 12.13
CA ILE A 123 -18.48 1.83 13.19
C ILE A 123 -17.03 1.43 12.84
N GLU A 124 -16.56 1.78 11.65
CA GLU A 124 -15.25 1.35 11.14
C GLU A 124 -14.12 1.66 12.13
N LYS A 125 -13.99 2.90 12.59
CA LYS A 125 -12.94 3.32 13.53
C LYS A 125 -13.00 2.58 14.88
N GLN A 126 -14.18 2.19 15.32
CA GLN A 126 -14.37 1.49 16.60
C GLN A 126 -13.97 0.02 16.51
N ILE A 127 -14.11 -0.58 15.32
CA ILE A 127 -13.92 -2.00 15.12
C ILE A 127 -12.60 -2.34 14.37
N ARG A 128 -11.87 -1.33 13.92
CA ARG A 128 -10.66 -1.44 13.09
C ARG A 128 -9.62 -2.36 13.73
N ASP A 129 -9.29 -2.17 15.00
CA ASP A 129 -8.34 -3.01 15.73
C ASP A 129 -8.78 -4.47 15.80
N SER A 130 -10.09 -4.71 15.94
CA SER A 130 -10.63 -6.08 15.92
C SER A 130 -10.49 -6.72 14.55
N ALA A 131 -10.65 -5.95 13.46
CA ALA A 131 -10.44 -6.42 12.09
C ALA A 131 -8.96 -6.77 11.85
N TYR A 132 -8.03 -5.88 12.19
CA TYR A 132 -6.59 -6.15 12.14
C TYR A 132 -6.21 -7.40 12.95
N ASN A 133 -6.67 -7.49 14.20
CA ASN A 133 -6.39 -8.65 15.04
C ASN A 133 -6.94 -9.95 14.45
N ALA A 134 -8.14 -9.93 13.88
CA ALA A 134 -8.73 -11.11 13.24
C ALA A 134 -7.88 -11.55 12.03
N ILE A 135 -7.58 -10.64 11.13
CA ILE A 135 -6.94 -10.94 9.86
C ILE A 135 -5.44 -11.23 10.06
N ILE A 136 -4.72 -10.33 10.72
CA ILE A 136 -3.26 -10.40 10.84
C ILE A 136 -2.82 -11.35 11.93
N THR A 137 -3.37 -11.21 13.16
CA THR A 137 -2.86 -11.96 14.32
C THR A 137 -3.42 -13.37 14.36
N ARG A 138 -4.72 -13.52 14.08
CA ARG A 138 -5.40 -14.81 14.15
C ARG A 138 -5.54 -15.51 12.80
N ASN A 139 -5.07 -14.89 11.73
CA ASN A 139 -5.13 -15.40 10.36
C ASN A 139 -6.54 -15.86 9.95
N VAL A 140 -7.56 -15.06 10.33
CA VAL A 140 -8.95 -15.32 9.98
C VAL A 140 -9.23 -14.63 8.65
N ASP A 141 -9.56 -15.42 7.63
CA ASP A 141 -9.98 -14.89 6.35
C ASP A 141 -11.42 -14.37 6.46
N LEU A 142 -11.57 -13.04 6.55
CA LEU A 142 -12.88 -12.38 6.61
C LEU A 142 -13.54 -12.17 5.22
N THR A 143 -12.94 -12.70 4.15
CA THR A 143 -13.63 -12.83 2.85
C THR A 143 -14.53 -14.07 2.81
N ASP A 144 -14.26 -15.07 3.68
CA ASP A 144 -15.13 -16.22 3.87
C ASP A 144 -16.38 -15.83 4.67
N GLU A 145 -17.56 -16.02 4.09
CA GLU A 145 -18.86 -15.64 4.69
C GLU A 145 -19.10 -16.23 6.09
N LYS A 146 -18.72 -17.48 6.32
CA LYS A 146 -18.95 -18.14 7.61
C LYS A 146 -18.06 -17.52 8.68
N LYS A 147 -16.80 -17.27 8.35
CA LYS A 147 -15.84 -16.66 9.27
C LYS A 147 -16.19 -15.18 9.52
N LEU A 148 -16.61 -14.45 8.48
CA LEU A 148 -17.11 -13.08 8.59
C LEU A 148 -18.30 -13.01 9.54
N ASN A 149 -19.33 -13.85 9.32
CA ASN A 149 -20.51 -13.87 10.20
C ASN A 149 -20.14 -14.19 11.65
N GLY A 150 -19.24 -15.15 11.88
CA GLY A 150 -18.73 -15.45 13.21
C GLY A 150 -18.00 -14.28 13.86
N TRP A 151 -17.21 -13.52 13.08
CA TRP A 151 -16.52 -12.34 13.55
C TRP A 151 -17.48 -11.18 13.85
N LEU A 152 -18.50 -10.96 13.00
CA LEU A 152 -19.53 -9.95 13.21
C LEU A 152 -20.27 -10.19 14.54
N VAL A 153 -20.75 -11.42 14.76
CA VAL A 153 -21.45 -11.82 16.00
C VAL A 153 -20.56 -11.60 17.22
N LYS A 154 -19.29 -12.01 17.15
CA LYS A 154 -18.32 -11.83 18.25
C LYS A 154 -18.10 -10.37 18.62
N ASN A 155 -18.25 -9.46 17.66
CA ASN A 155 -18.09 -8.02 17.85
C ASN A 155 -19.42 -7.28 18.06
N ASN A 156 -20.51 -8.03 18.35
CA ASN A 156 -21.86 -7.48 18.55
C ASN A 156 -22.38 -6.69 17.34
N ILE A 157 -21.98 -7.06 16.13
CA ILE A 157 -22.48 -6.45 14.89
C ILE A 157 -23.61 -7.31 14.34
N ASP A 158 -24.76 -6.69 14.11
CA ASP A 158 -25.93 -7.36 13.53
C ASP A 158 -25.62 -7.78 12.08
N VAL A 159 -25.65 -9.09 11.82
CA VAL A 159 -25.33 -9.69 10.52
C VAL A 159 -26.33 -9.25 9.43
N VAL A 160 -27.62 -9.15 9.77
CA VAL A 160 -28.66 -8.74 8.80
C VAL A 160 -28.46 -7.28 8.42
N LYS A 161 -28.23 -6.43 9.40
CA LYS A 161 -27.93 -5.02 9.19
C LYS A 161 -26.66 -4.84 8.37
N PHE A 162 -25.58 -5.54 8.72
CA PHE A 162 -24.32 -5.52 7.96
C PHE A 162 -24.54 -5.89 6.49
N ASN A 163 -25.26 -6.97 6.20
CA ASN A 163 -25.55 -7.42 4.84
C ASN A 163 -26.41 -6.42 4.07
N THR A 164 -27.34 -5.73 4.74
CA THR A 164 -28.14 -4.66 4.14
C THR A 164 -27.24 -3.49 3.71
N PHE A 165 -26.33 -3.05 4.59
CA PHE A 165 -25.37 -1.99 4.24
C PHE A 165 -24.40 -2.41 3.13
N ARG A 166 -23.87 -3.64 3.18
CA ARG A 166 -22.95 -4.19 2.18
C ARG A 166 -23.51 -4.13 0.75
N LEU A 167 -24.81 -4.31 0.59
CA LEU A 167 -25.48 -4.26 -0.70
C LEU A 167 -25.96 -2.86 -1.09
N SER A 168 -25.81 -1.88 -0.23
CA SER A 168 -26.29 -0.52 -0.44
C SER A 168 -25.56 0.21 -1.56
N LYS A 169 -26.25 1.22 -2.13
CA LYS A 169 -25.66 2.12 -3.12
C LYS A 169 -24.47 2.88 -2.54
N ALA A 170 -24.56 3.30 -1.28
CA ALA A 170 -23.49 4.04 -0.59
C ALA A 170 -22.18 3.24 -0.52
N VAL A 171 -22.22 1.93 -0.20
CA VAL A 171 -21.04 1.07 -0.17
C VAL A 171 -20.45 0.90 -1.57
N LYS A 172 -21.28 0.73 -2.59
CA LYS A 172 -20.82 0.60 -4.00
C LYS A 172 -20.13 1.89 -4.47
N GLU A 173 -20.72 3.04 -4.17
CA GLU A 173 -20.14 4.36 -4.50
C GLU A 173 -18.83 4.58 -3.77
N ARG A 174 -18.75 4.20 -2.48
CA ARG A 174 -17.53 4.31 -1.69
C ARG A 174 -16.40 3.41 -2.23
N LEU A 175 -16.71 2.18 -2.60
CA LEU A 175 -15.74 1.28 -3.24
C LEU A 175 -15.23 1.87 -4.55
N SER A 176 -16.12 2.40 -5.38
CA SER A 176 -15.73 3.05 -6.64
C SER A 176 -14.87 4.29 -6.42
N GLU A 177 -15.17 5.11 -5.39
CA GLU A 177 -14.36 6.27 -5.02
C GLU A 177 -12.95 5.86 -4.57
N MET A 178 -12.84 4.87 -3.67
CA MET A 178 -11.56 4.34 -3.21
C MET A 178 -10.75 3.77 -4.36
N ALA A 179 -11.37 2.99 -5.25
CA ALA A 179 -10.71 2.44 -6.44
C ALA A 179 -10.25 3.56 -7.39
N ALA A 180 -11.06 4.59 -7.61
CA ALA A 180 -10.69 5.73 -8.44
C ALA A 180 -9.47 6.50 -7.86
N ILE A 181 -9.43 6.71 -6.54
CA ILE A 181 -8.30 7.38 -5.89
C ILE A 181 -7.04 6.51 -6.00
N THR A 182 -7.11 5.23 -5.65
CA THR A 182 -5.95 4.33 -5.68
C THR A 182 -5.39 4.16 -7.08
N ALA A 183 -6.25 4.01 -8.09
CA ALA A 183 -5.84 3.92 -9.49
C ALA A 183 -5.25 5.27 -10.00
N TYR A 184 -5.89 6.40 -9.67
CA TYR A 184 -5.42 7.70 -10.12
C TYR A 184 -4.01 8.04 -9.62
N TYR A 185 -3.73 7.69 -8.37
CA TYR A 185 -2.44 7.90 -7.74
C TYR A 185 -1.50 6.69 -7.85
N ASP A 186 -1.81 5.70 -8.68
CA ASP A 186 -1.00 4.49 -8.89
C ASP A 186 -0.50 3.88 -7.55
N ILE A 187 -1.45 3.68 -6.62
CA ILE A 187 -1.17 3.10 -5.31
C ILE A 187 -1.28 1.60 -5.38
N ASN A 188 -0.16 0.91 -5.24
CA ASN A 188 -0.08 -0.56 -5.30
C ASN A 188 0.45 -1.22 -4.02
N ALA A 189 0.77 -0.42 -3.01
CA ALA A 189 1.28 -0.86 -1.70
C ALA A 189 0.61 -0.08 -0.56
N THR A 190 0.72 -0.58 0.67
CA THR A 190 0.21 0.07 1.89
C THR A 190 1.21 -0.05 3.04
N PRO A 191 1.29 0.93 3.96
CA PRO A 191 0.59 2.20 3.96
C PRO A 191 1.20 3.21 2.97
N MET A 192 0.36 3.95 2.26
CA MET A 192 0.74 5.09 1.44
C MET A 192 -0.08 6.31 1.85
N PHE A 193 0.48 7.50 1.66
CA PHE A 193 -0.17 8.74 2.04
C PHE A 193 -0.23 9.69 0.84
N ILE A 194 -1.41 10.28 0.59
CA ILE A 194 -1.60 11.31 -0.41
C ILE A 194 -1.82 12.62 0.35
N ILE A 195 -0.93 13.61 0.14
CA ILE A 195 -0.94 14.88 0.86
C ILE A 195 -1.21 16.00 -0.14
N ASN A 196 -2.18 16.87 0.14
CA ASN A 196 -2.56 18.04 -0.67
C ASN A 196 -2.81 17.69 -2.15
N LYS A 197 -3.26 16.45 -2.48
CA LYS A 197 -3.39 15.95 -3.86
C LYS A 197 -2.07 15.94 -4.65
N ARG A 198 -0.98 16.37 -4.04
CA ARG A 198 0.31 16.67 -4.68
C ARG A 198 1.37 15.63 -4.39
N TYR A 199 1.46 15.19 -3.15
CA TYR A 199 2.52 14.29 -2.73
C TYR A 199 1.99 12.90 -2.46
N VAL A 200 2.64 11.89 -3.00
CA VAL A 200 2.41 10.47 -2.66
C VAL A 200 3.62 9.97 -1.92
N VAL A 201 3.43 9.52 -0.68
CA VAL A 201 4.52 9.22 0.25
C VAL A 201 4.30 7.85 0.89
N ALA A 202 5.31 6.97 0.83
CA ALA A 202 5.34 5.79 1.68
C ALA A 202 5.87 6.15 3.06
N GLN A 203 5.53 5.36 4.06
CA GLN A 203 6.15 5.48 5.37
C GLN A 203 7.59 4.95 5.31
N ASP A 204 8.55 5.85 5.17
CA ASP A 204 9.97 5.58 5.01
C ASP A 204 10.77 5.69 6.31
N ARG A 205 10.10 6.04 7.41
CA ARG A 205 10.71 6.25 8.74
C ARG A 205 9.72 6.01 9.86
N GLU A 206 10.23 5.84 11.06
CA GLU A 206 9.43 5.67 12.27
C GLU A 206 8.77 6.98 12.74
N PHE A 207 7.66 6.87 13.49
CA PHE A 207 7.12 7.98 14.25
C PHE A 207 8.07 8.34 15.41
N PRO A 208 8.20 9.65 15.80
CA PRO A 208 7.44 10.80 15.29
C PRO A 208 8.01 11.48 14.03
N ALA A 209 9.16 11.02 13.51
CA ALA A 209 9.83 11.67 12.37
C ALA A 209 8.95 11.63 11.10
N PHE A 210 8.17 10.56 10.90
CA PHE A 210 7.24 10.48 9.78
C PHE A 210 6.09 11.49 9.90
N ALA A 211 5.53 11.67 11.11
CA ALA A 211 4.52 12.68 11.37
C ALA A 211 5.01 14.10 11.04
N GLN A 212 6.28 14.39 11.38
CA GLN A 212 6.87 15.70 11.05
C GLN A 212 6.98 15.88 9.53
N ARG A 213 7.44 14.85 8.80
CA ARG A 213 7.50 14.91 7.33
C ARG A 213 6.13 15.18 6.70
N ILE A 214 5.07 14.53 7.17
CA ILE A 214 3.71 14.78 6.66
C ILE A 214 3.31 16.25 6.93
N ARG A 215 3.61 16.79 8.11
CA ARG A 215 3.33 18.21 8.43
C ARG A 215 4.08 19.16 7.51
N ASP A 216 5.37 18.91 7.27
CA ASP A 216 6.19 19.75 6.41
C ASP A 216 5.59 19.79 4.99
N LEU A 217 5.22 18.64 4.42
CA LEU A 217 4.57 18.55 3.12
C LEU A 217 3.17 19.19 3.09
N LEU A 218 2.43 19.13 4.19
CA LEU A 218 1.13 19.78 4.31
C LEU A 218 1.23 21.32 4.30
N GLU A 219 2.37 21.87 4.76
CA GLU A 219 2.63 23.31 4.87
C GLU A 219 3.35 23.90 3.65
N GLU A 220 3.98 23.07 2.80
CA GLU A 220 4.72 23.54 1.61
C GLU A 220 3.85 24.30 0.58
N ASP A 221 2.53 24.19 0.66
CA ASP A 221 1.56 24.82 -0.24
C ASP A 221 0.96 26.14 0.32
N LYS A 222 1.62 26.76 1.31
CA LYS A 222 1.19 28.08 1.85
C LYS A 222 1.86 29.25 1.13
#